data_74d9a9012e40a1ab5301502ee3ee77cb
#
_entry.id   74d9a9012e40a1ab5301502ee3ee77cb
#
_cell.length_a   1.000
_cell.length_b   1.000
_cell.length_c   1.000
_cell.angle_alpha   90.00
_cell.angle_beta   90.00
_cell.angle_gamma   90.00
#
_symmetry.space_group_name_H-M   'P 1'
#
loop_
_entity.id
_entity.type
_entity.pdbx_description
1 polymer ?
#
loop_
_entity_poly.entity_id
_entity_poly.type
_entity_poly.pdbx_seq_one_letter_code
_entity_poly.pdbx_strand_id
1 'polypeptide(L)'
;MVLMLGTGCFLVLVLLSIMSLYQWGHAILAISSKKSASNQRSARTTRFLILIPAHNEEDGLPETLKSLSTIQYPKDLVHIAVIADRCADDTAKVARAGGAQCLERSEGPGGKGAAMSWAMQVLRNEGTLFDALVIVDADCLADLHLLEAFDDALAKGHEVQQGYNYLSNPWETPFTRVIAVTSVLRNFLFYGGKEAMGCSAMLSGTGMCLSRSVVDQHGWSAFSVAEDWEFSVSLLLNDVIIHFNPLARVYARESKGLKQASRQRLRW
;
A
#
# COMPACT_ATOMS: atom_id res chain seq x y z
N MET A 1 -31.55 38.22 5.34
CA MET A 1 -31.62 36.78 5.05
C MET A 1 -31.14 36.46 3.63
N VAL A 2 -31.66 37.07 2.56
CA VAL A 2 -31.25 36.81 1.18
C VAL A 2 -29.76 37.14 0.91
N LEU A 3 -29.26 38.26 1.45
CA LEU A 3 -27.85 38.67 1.30
C LEU A 3 -26.88 37.68 1.99
N MET A 4 -27.23 37.15 3.17
CA MET A 4 -26.40 36.17 3.89
C MET A 4 -26.38 34.81 3.18
N LEU A 5 -27.48 34.39 2.56
CA LEU A 5 -27.53 33.19 1.71
C LEU A 5 -26.66 33.38 0.44
N GLY A 6 -26.71 34.55 -0.18
CA GLY A 6 -25.88 34.85 -1.36
C GLY A 6 -24.39 34.84 -1.07
N THR A 7 -23.95 35.44 0.04
CA THR A 7 -22.53 35.40 0.46
C THR A 7 -22.06 34.00 0.84
N GLY A 8 -22.91 33.20 1.50
CA GLY A 8 -22.60 31.81 1.84
C GLY A 8 -22.41 30.95 0.57
N CYS A 9 -23.34 31.05 -0.40
CA CYS A 9 -23.20 30.34 -1.67
C CYS A 9 -21.95 30.78 -2.46
N PHE A 10 -21.62 32.07 -2.47
CA PHE A 10 -20.43 32.58 -3.13
C PHE A 10 -19.14 32.00 -2.52
N LEU A 11 -19.03 31.99 -1.18
CA LEU A 11 -17.87 31.40 -0.49
C LEU A 11 -17.70 29.90 -0.79
N VAL A 12 -18.80 29.15 -0.82
CA VAL A 12 -18.77 27.73 -1.19
C VAL A 12 -18.30 27.54 -2.63
N LEU A 13 -18.79 28.34 -3.57
CA LEU A 13 -18.36 28.27 -4.96
C LEU A 13 -16.88 28.62 -5.14
N VAL A 14 -16.38 29.64 -4.42
CA VAL A 14 -14.96 30.00 -4.42
C VAL A 14 -14.12 28.84 -3.88
N LEU A 15 -14.50 28.23 -2.76
CA LEU A 15 -13.80 27.09 -2.18
C LEU A 15 -13.77 25.90 -3.14
N LEU A 16 -14.90 25.54 -3.75
CA LEU A 16 -14.99 24.46 -4.74
C LEU A 16 -14.13 24.76 -5.97
N SER A 17 -14.07 26.02 -6.42
CA SER A 17 -13.23 26.43 -7.54
C SER A 17 -11.75 26.28 -7.21
N ILE A 18 -11.30 26.68 -6.01
CA ILE A 18 -9.92 26.52 -5.54
C ILE A 18 -9.56 25.03 -5.48
N MET A 19 -10.44 24.21 -4.91
CA MET A 19 -10.23 22.76 -4.84
C MET A 19 -10.15 22.12 -6.23
N SER A 20 -11.00 22.57 -7.17
CA SER A 20 -10.98 22.09 -8.55
C SER A 20 -9.69 22.50 -9.27
N LEU A 21 -9.25 23.76 -9.15
CA LEU A 21 -7.99 24.23 -9.72
C LEU A 21 -6.78 23.45 -9.17
N TYR A 22 -6.78 23.16 -7.88
CA TYR A 22 -5.77 22.32 -7.26
C TYR A 22 -5.74 20.91 -7.89
N GLN A 23 -6.89 20.26 -8.06
CA GLN A 23 -6.99 18.95 -8.72
C GLN A 23 -6.53 18.99 -10.19
N TRP A 24 -6.94 20.01 -10.95
CA TRP A 24 -6.50 20.19 -12.33
C TRP A 24 -4.99 20.44 -12.43
N GLY A 25 -4.40 21.19 -11.50
CA GLY A 25 -2.95 21.39 -11.42
C GLY A 25 -2.20 20.06 -11.32
N HIS A 26 -2.64 19.17 -10.42
CA HIS A 26 -2.07 17.82 -10.30
C HIS A 26 -2.22 17.02 -11.58
N ALA A 27 -3.40 17.03 -12.21
CA ALA A 27 -3.67 16.28 -13.43
C ALA A 27 -2.76 16.73 -14.59
N ILE A 28 -2.60 18.04 -14.77
CA ILE A 28 -1.74 18.61 -15.82
C ILE A 28 -0.27 18.20 -15.59
N LEU A 29 0.21 18.32 -14.36
CA LEU A 29 1.58 17.93 -14.01
C LEU A 29 1.82 16.43 -14.15
N ALA A 30 0.87 15.59 -13.75
CA ALA A 30 0.95 14.14 -13.93
C ALA A 30 1.09 13.76 -15.42
N ILE A 31 0.33 14.42 -16.30
CA ILE A 31 0.37 14.18 -17.75
C ILE A 31 1.66 14.73 -18.37
N SER A 32 2.13 15.90 -17.90
CA SER A 32 3.30 16.60 -18.45
C SER A 32 4.62 15.99 -17.98
N SER A 33 4.64 15.34 -16.81
CA SER A 33 5.84 14.72 -16.28
C SER A 33 6.22 13.50 -17.11
N LYS A 34 7.19 13.66 -18.02
CA LYS A 34 7.82 12.53 -18.71
C LYS A 34 8.59 11.71 -17.71
N LYS A 35 8.05 10.54 -17.33
CA LYS A 35 8.81 9.57 -16.54
C LYS A 35 9.94 9.05 -17.39
N SER A 36 11.15 9.51 -17.13
CA SER A 36 12.36 8.87 -17.63
C SER A 36 12.45 7.50 -16.94
N ALA A 37 12.13 6.44 -17.67
CA ALA A 37 12.50 5.12 -17.26
C ALA A 37 14.03 5.09 -17.22
N SER A 38 14.61 5.14 -16.03
CA SER A 38 16.04 4.96 -15.87
C SER A 38 16.37 3.50 -16.21
N ASN A 39 17.01 3.28 -17.34
CA ASN A 39 17.50 1.97 -17.76
C ASN A 39 18.77 1.54 -17.01
N GLN A 40 19.15 2.21 -15.94
CA GLN A 40 20.25 1.76 -15.09
C GLN A 40 19.77 0.62 -14.20
N ARG A 41 20.02 -0.60 -14.63
CA ARG A 41 19.95 -1.79 -13.77
C ARG A 41 21.09 -1.68 -12.74
N SER A 42 20.80 -1.14 -11.58
CA SER A 42 21.67 -1.31 -10.41
C SER A 42 21.78 -2.79 -10.08
N ALA A 43 22.93 -3.23 -9.56
CA ALA A 43 23.03 -4.57 -9.01
C ALA A 43 21.96 -4.74 -7.92
N ARG A 44 21.15 -5.79 -7.98
CA ARG A 44 20.10 -6.09 -7.00
C ARG A 44 20.76 -6.61 -5.73
N THR A 45 20.76 -5.82 -4.68
CA THR A 45 21.42 -6.15 -3.39
C THR A 45 20.49 -5.94 -2.19
N THR A 46 19.36 -5.26 -2.36
CA THR A 46 18.42 -4.95 -1.29
C THR A 46 17.70 -6.23 -0.83
N ARG A 47 17.81 -6.56 0.44
CA ARG A 47 17.06 -7.66 1.06
C ARG A 47 15.68 -7.16 1.42
N PHE A 48 14.67 -7.74 0.81
CA PHE A 48 13.27 -7.42 1.10
C PHE A 48 12.65 -8.39 2.08
N LEU A 49 12.00 -7.84 3.10
CA LEU A 49 11.02 -8.55 3.92
C LEU A 49 9.63 -8.19 3.41
N ILE A 50 8.90 -9.16 2.87
CA ILE A 50 7.49 -8.98 2.47
C ILE A 50 6.63 -9.45 3.64
N LEU A 51 5.86 -8.56 4.23
CA LEU A 51 4.97 -8.84 5.35
C LEU A 51 3.52 -8.80 4.88
N ILE A 52 2.80 -9.90 5.15
CA ILE A 52 1.43 -10.12 4.69
C ILE A 52 0.52 -10.29 5.92
N PRO A 53 -0.20 -9.25 6.34
CA PRO A 53 -1.22 -9.40 7.39
C PRO A 53 -2.43 -10.17 6.85
N ALA A 54 -2.85 -11.21 7.56
CA ALA A 54 -3.94 -12.09 7.18
C ALA A 54 -4.86 -12.39 8.38
N HIS A 55 -6.17 -12.32 8.16
CA HIS A 55 -7.20 -12.69 9.12
C HIS A 55 -8.32 -13.46 8.42
N ASN A 56 -8.31 -14.79 8.53
CA ASN A 56 -9.23 -15.70 7.81
C ASN A 56 -9.16 -15.48 6.28
N GLU A 57 -7.99 -15.69 5.70
CA GLU A 57 -7.68 -15.48 4.29
C GLU A 57 -7.21 -16.77 3.58
N GLU A 58 -7.69 -17.95 4.02
CA GLU A 58 -7.33 -19.24 3.42
C GLU A 58 -7.62 -19.31 1.92
N ASP A 59 -8.65 -18.58 1.43
CA ASP A 59 -9.05 -18.55 0.03
C ASP A 59 -8.20 -17.60 -0.83
N GLY A 60 -7.80 -16.42 -0.31
CA GLY A 60 -7.07 -15.37 -1.05
C GLY A 60 -5.57 -15.56 -1.04
N LEU A 61 -5.03 -15.98 0.10
CA LEU A 61 -3.61 -16.09 0.35
C LEU A 61 -2.85 -16.99 -0.65
N PRO A 62 -3.38 -18.13 -1.15
CA PRO A 62 -2.68 -18.96 -2.13
C PRO A 62 -2.30 -18.22 -3.41
N GLU A 63 -3.22 -17.40 -3.96
CA GLU A 63 -2.97 -16.62 -5.18
C GLU A 63 -1.93 -15.52 -4.93
N THR A 64 -1.99 -14.86 -3.77
CA THR A 64 -1.01 -13.86 -3.35
C THR A 64 0.40 -14.45 -3.25
N LEU A 65 0.58 -15.56 -2.51
CA LEU A 65 1.86 -16.25 -2.38
C LEU A 65 2.39 -16.74 -3.72
N LYS A 66 1.52 -17.27 -4.59
CA LYS A 66 1.89 -17.66 -5.94
C LYS A 66 2.41 -16.47 -6.75
N SER A 67 1.75 -15.30 -6.71
CA SER A 67 2.21 -14.10 -7.41
C SER A 67 3.58 -13.65 -6.90
N LEU A 68 3.79 -13.66 -5.59
CA LEU A 68 5.06 -13.31 -4.97
C LEU A 68 6.19 -14.29 -5.32
N SER A 69 5.87 -15.58 -5.47
CA SER A 69 6.86 -16.59 -5.88
C SER A 69 7.39 -16.37 -7.29
N THR A 70 6.64 -15.68 -8.16
CA THR A 70 7.00 -15.40 -9.56
C THR A 70 7.74 -14.07 -9.76
N ILE A 71 7.88 -13.24 -8.74
CA ILE A 71 8.56 -11.94 -8.82
C ILE A 71 9.98 -12.11 -9.39
N GLN A 72 10.35 -11.24 -10.33
CA GLN A 72 11.70 -11.14 -10.89
C GLN A 72 12.63 -10.39 -9.95
N TYR A 73 13.12 -11.12 -8.93
CA TYR A 73 14.11 -10.63 -7.98
C TYR A 73 14.93 -11.81 -7.45
N PRO A 74 16.22 -11.64 -7.05
CA PRO A 74 17.02 -12.72 -6.48
C PRO A 74 16.32 -13.34 -5.26
N LYS A 75 16.07 -14.65 -5.29
CA LYS A 75 15.24 -15.34 -4.29
C LYS A 75 15.87 -15.34 -2.89
N ASP A 76 17.18 -15.36 -2.83
CA ASP A 76 17.98 -15.26 -1.61
C ASP A 76 17.89 -13.89 -0.91
N LEU A 77 17.42 -12.89 -1.64
CA LEU A 77 17.18 -11.53 -1.13
C LEU A 77 15.70 -11.25 -0.77
N VAL A 78 14.82 -12.26 -0.88
CA VAL A 78 13.39 -12.09 -0.59
C VAL A 78 12.96 -13.02 0.53
N HIS A 79 12.51 -12.44 1.63
CA HIS A 79 11.90 -13.15 2.74
C HIS A 79 10.41 -12.82 2.82
N ILE A 80 9.55 -13.84 2.84
CA ILE A 80 8.09 -13.66 2.92
C ILE A 80 7.63 -14.14 4.29
N ALA A 81 6.95 -13.27 5.04
CA ALA A 81 6.34 -13.59 6.33
C ALA A 81 4.84 -13.25 6.29
N VAL A 82 4.00 -14.19 6.70
CA VAL A 82 2.55 -14.04 6.84
C VAL A 82 2.21 -13.93 8.31
N ILE A 83 1.44 -12.91 8.67
CA ILE A 83 0.89 -12.75 10.02
C ILE A 83 -0.50 -13.38 10.02
N ALA A 84 -0.65 -14.59 10.57
CA ALA A 84 -1.95 -15.21 10.78
C ALA A 84 -2.51 -14.66 12.11
N ASP A 85 -3.27 -13.54 12.03
CA ASP A 85 -3.80 -12.85 13.19
C ASP A 85 -5.17 -13.41 13.59
N ARG A 86 -5.21 -14.19 14.68
CA ARG A 86 -6.45 -14.73 15.27
C ARG A 86 -7.32 -15.45 14.23
N CYS A 87 -6.69 -16.22 13.35
CA CYS A 87 -7.37 -17.00 12.33
C CYS A 87 -8.11 -18.19 12.93
N ALA A 88 -9.34 -18.45 12.44
CA ALA A 88 -10.15 -19.61 12.77
C ALA A 88 -10.21 -20.64 11.62
N ASP A 89 -9.59 -20.32 10.49
CA ASP A 89 -9.49 -21.10 9.26
C ASP A 89 -8.08 -21.68 9.03
N ASP A 90 -7.83 -22.26 7.87
CA ASP A 90 -6.53 -22.87 7.49
C ASP A 90 -5.48 -21.83 7.02
N THR A 91 -5.67 -20.52 7.24
CA THR A 91 -4.73 -19.46 6.78
C THR A 91 -3.26 -19.78 7.14
N ALA A 92 -2.98 -20.18 8.38
CA ALA A 92 -1.61 -20.48 8.83
C ALA A 92 -1.00 -21.70 8.10
N LYS A 93 -1.81 -22.71 7.83
CA LYS A 93 -1.40 -23.89 7.07
C LYS A 93 -1.11 -23.54 5.61
N VAL A 94 -1.96 -22.72 5.02
CA VAL A 94 -1.78 -22.19 3.63
C VAL A 94 -0.49 -21.38 3.53
N ALA A 95 -0.21 -20.50 4.50
CA ALA A 95 1.02 -19.72 4.53
C ALA A 95 2.28 -20.59 4.47
N ARG A 96 2.35 -21.62 5.34
CA ARG A 96 3.49 -22.55 5.38
C ARG A 96 3.60 -23.40 4.11
N ALA A 97 2.47 -23.88 3.58
CA ALA A 97 2.44 -24.65 2.35
C ALA A 97 2.92 -23.82 1.14
N GLY A 98 2.68 -22.50 1.15
CA GLY A 98 3.18 -21.55 0.15
C GLY A 98 4.64 -21.13 0.33
N GLY A 99 5.37 -21.71 1.32
CA GLY A 99 6.78 -21.44 1.57
C GLY A 99 7.07 -20.15 2.35
N ALA A 100 6.05 -19.51 2.93
CA ALA A 100 6.23 -18.32 3.76
C ALA A 100 6.50 -18.70 5.23
N GLN A 101 7.28 -17.85 5.95
CA GLN A 101 7.30 -17.88 7.39
C GLN A 101 5.91 -17.51 7.91
N CYS A 102 5.33 -18.30 8.80
CA CYS A 102 4.03 -18.00 9.37
C CYS A 102 4.20 -17.58 10.84
N LEU A 103 3.81 -16.33 11.12
CA LEU A 103 3.75 -15.77 12.46
C LEU A 103 2.31 -15.86 12.94
N GLU A 104 2.01 -16.78 13.86
CA GLU A 104 0.67 -16.96 14.42
C GLU A 104 0.50 -16.10 15.66
N ARG A 105 -0.53 -15.24 15.64
CA ARG A 105 -0.90 -14.38 16.75
C ARG A 105 -2.33 -14.72 17.20
N SER A 106 -2.49 -15.20 18.42
CA SER A 106 -3.79 -15.58 19.00
C SER A 106 -4.32 -14.57 20.01
N GLU A 107 -3.46 -13.73 20.58
CA GLU A 107 -3.79 -12.83 21.69
C GLU A 107 -3.50 -11.35 21.39
N GLY A 108 -4.05 -10.48 22.22
CA GLY A 108 -3.85 -9.02 22.14
C GLY A 108 -4.93 -8.28 21.37
N PRO A 109 -4.79 -6.94 21.22
CA PRO A 109 -5.77 -6.10 20.53
C PRO A 109 -5.96 -6.52 19.08
N GLY A 110 -7.18 -6.43 18.55
CA GLY A 110 -7.44 -6.68 17.15
C GLY A 110 -6.96 -5.57 16.23
N GLY A 111 -6.99 -5.85 14.91
CA GLY A 111 -6.69 -4.91 13.87
C GLY A 111 -5.31 -5.06 13.25
N LYS A 112 -5.21 -4.67 12.00
CA LYS A 112 -4.02 -4.80 11.16
C LYS A 112 -2.81 -4.08 11.77
N GLY A 113 -3.00 -2.87 12.33
CA GLY A 113 -1.93 -2.11 12.96
C GLY A 113 -1.31 -2.84 14.15
N ALA A 114 -2.14 -3.46 15.03
CA ALA A 114 -1.66 -4.24 16.16
C ALA A 114 -0.91 -5.50 15.73
N ALA A 115 -1.42 -6.20 14.70
CA ALA A 115 -0.76 -7.37 14.12
C ALA A 115 0.60 -7.00 13.51
N MET A 116 0.67 -5.89 12.77
CA MET A 116 1.91 -5.37 12.17
C MET A 116 2.95 -5.01 13.23
N SER A 117 2.57 -4.24 14.25
CA SER A 117 3.46 -3.85 15.35
C SER A 117 4.03 -5.07 16.08
N TRP A 118 3.17 -6.05 16.39
CA TRP A 118 3.59 -7.30 17.03
C TRP A 118 4.56 -8.11 16.15
N ALA A 119 4.25 -8.29 14.87
CA ALA A 119 5.09 -9.05 13.95
C ALA A 119 6.48 -8.41 13.78
N MET A 120 6.55 -7.08 13.68
CA MET A 120 7.83 -6.37 13.62
C MET A 120 8.68 -6.60 14.87
N GLN A 121 8.07 -6.70 16.07
CA GLN A 121 8.78 -7.02 17.30
C GLN A 121 9.30 -8.46 17.30
N VAL A 122 8.48 -9.42 16.85
CA VAL A 122 8.89 -10.83 16.74
C VAL A 122 10.08 -10.96 15.79
N LEU A 123 9.96 -10.43 14.57
CA LEU A 123 11.02 -10.50 13.55
C LEU A 123 12.31 -9.80 13.98
N ARG A 124 12.20 -8.68 14.72
CA ARG A 124 13.36 -8.02 15.33
C ARG A 124 14.05 -8.90 16.38
N ASN A 125 13.27 -9.55 17.24
CA ASN A 125 13.81 -10.44 18.28
C ASN A 125 14.45 -11.71 17.70
N GLU A 126 13.93 -12.20 16.56
CA GLU A 126 14.51 -13.31 15.79
C GLU A 126 15.78 -12.91 15.04
N GLY A 127 16.11 -11.62 15.00
CA GLY A 127 17.27 -11.10 14.27
C GLY A 127 17.10 -11.15 12.74
N THR A 128 15.86 -11.11 12.24
CA THR A 128 15.58 -11.14 10.81
C THR A 128 16.24 -9.95 10.07
N LEU A 129 17.10 -10.27 9.13
CA LEU A 129 17.86 -9.27 8.37
C LEU A 129 17.10 -8.86 7.11
N PHE A 130 16.83 -7.59 6.97
CA PHE A 130 16.27 -6.98 5.76
C PHE A 130 16.76 -5.53 5.62
N ASP A 131 16.74 -4.99 4.42
CA ASP A 131 17.10 -3.61 4.11
C ASP A 131 15.85 -2.77 3.83
N ALA A 132 14.76 -3.41 3.37
CA ALA A 132 13.46 -2.78 3.18
C ALA A 132 12.30 -3.74 3.52
N LEU A 133 11.24 -3.17 4.10
CA LEU A 133 9.97 -3.83 4.39
C LEU A 133 8.96 -3.51 3.30
N VAL A 134 8.32 -4.53 2.73
CA VAL A 134 7.20 -4.39 1.80
C VAL A 134 5.94 -4.97 2.44
N ILE A 135 4.84 -4.23 2.39
CA ILE A 135 3.55 -4.67 2.95
C ILE A 135 2.59 -4.94 1.79
N VAL A 136 2.06 -6.15 1.74
CA VAL A 136 1.09 -6.60 0.73
C VAL A 136 -0.06 -7.29 1.46
N ASP A 137 -1.31 -6.94 1.14
CA ASP A 137 -2.48 -7.59 1.72
C ASP A 137 -2.65 -9.03 1.18
N ALA A 138 -3.26 -9.89 1.99
CA ALA A 138 -3.38 -11.33 1.72
C ALA A 138 -4.26 -11.69 0.50
N ASP A 139 -5.02 -10.74 -0.02
CA ASP A 139 -5.88 -10.86 -1.20
C ASP A 139 -5.37 -10.04 -2.41
N CYS A 140 -4.11 -9.61 -2.38
CA CYS A 140 -3.49 -8.79 -3.42
C CYS A 140 -2.47 -9.58 -4.24
N LEU A 141 -2.47 -9.36 -5.56
CA LEU A 141 -1.47 -9.92 -6.47
C LEU A 141 -0.33 -8.92 -6.68
N ALA A 142 0.89 -9.39 -6.60
CA ALA A 142 2.08 -8.59 -6.87
C ALA A 142 2.43 -8.61 -8.37
N ASP A 143 2.82 -7.46 -8.92
CA ASP A 143 3.41 -7.37 -10.26
C ASP A 143 4.77 -8.07 -10.28
N LEU A 144 5.11 -8.64 -11.45
CA LEU A 144 6.36 -9.34 -11.67
C LEU A 144 7.61 -8.51 -11.34
N HIS A 145 7.54 -7.19 -11.54
CA HIS A 145 8.62 -6.23 -11.34
C HIS A 145 8.46 -5.37 -10.06
N LEU A 146 7.59 -5.76 -9.13
CA LEU A 146 7.29 -4.98 -7.93
C LEU A 146 8.54 -4.61 -7.14
N LEU A 147 9.38 -5.61 -6.82
CA LEU A 147 10.58 -5.38 -6.01
C LEU A 147 11.69 -4.65 -6.77
N GLU A 148 11.81 -4.87 -8.08
CA GLU A 148 12.74 -4.10 -8.91
C GLU A 148 12.40 -2.61 -8.88
N ALA A 149 11.11 -2.27 -8.98
CA ALA A 149 10.64 -0.90 -8.95
C ALA A 149 10.89 -0.23 -7.59
N PHE A 150 10.66 -0.94 -6.49
CA PHE A 150 10.97 -0.44 -5.16
C PHE A 150 12.48 -0.24 -4.95
N ASP A 151 13.30 -1.21 -5.37
CA ASP A 151 14.75 -1.16 -5.25
C ASP A 151 15.35 0.03 -6.03
N ASP A 152 14.90 0.25 -7.28
CA ASP A 152 15.33 1.38 -8.09
C ASP A 152 14.99 2.75 -7.46
N ALA A 153 13.91 2.83 -6.72
CA ALA A 153 13.52 4.06 -6.02
C ALA A 153 14.25 4.21 -4.67
N LEU A 154 14.47 3.12 -3.92
CA LEU A 154 15.32 3.14 -2.72
C LEU A 154 16.75 3.63 -3.04
N ALA A 155 17.31 3.17 -4.17
CA ALA A 155 18.62 3.63 -4.63
C ALA A 155 18.69 5.14 -4.95
N LYS A 156 17.53 5.79 -5.15
CA LYS A 156 17.39 7.24 -5.33
C LYS A 156 17.11 7.98 -4.01
N GLY A 157 17.07 7.28 -2.88
CA GLY A 157 16.77 7.84 -1.56
C GLY A 157 15.27 7.94 -1.24
N HIS A 158 14.39 7.29 -2.00
CA HIS A 158 12.95 7.25 -1.71
C HIS A 158 12.69 6.20 -0.63
N GLU A 159 12.90 6.56 0.62
CA GLU A 159 12.87 5.63 1.76
C GLU A 159 11.46 5.10 2.11
N VAL A 160 10.41 5.88 1.81
CA VAL A 160 9.02 5.45 1.95
C VAL A 160 8.32 5.59 0.62
N GLN A 161 7.69 4.50 0.17
CA GLN A 161 7.05 4.47 -1.14
C GLN A 161 5.65 3.87 -1.05
N GLN A 162 4.71 4.50 -1.75
CA GLN A 162 3.42 3.92 -2.07
C GLN A 162 3.41 3.48 -3.53
N GLY A 163 3.19 2.21 -3.76
CA GLY A 163 3.03 1.65 -5.09
C GLY A 163 1.67 1.97 -5.73
N TYR A 164 1.53 1.61 -6.98
CA TYR A 164 0.30 1.75 -7.75
C TYR A 164 -0.67 0.61 -7.41
N ASN A 165 -1.76 0.93 -6.71
CA ASN A 165 -2.80 -0.04 -6.37
C ASN A 165 -3.88 -0.02 -7.44
N TYR A 166 -4.04 -1.14 -8.15
CA TYR A 166 -5.06 -1.32 -9.16
C TYR A 166 -5.98 -2.52 -8.82
N LEU A 167 -7.04 -2.72 -9.61
CA LEU A 167 -7.93 -3.85 -9.43
C LEU A 167 -7.49 -5.03 -10.31
N SER A 168 -7.54 -6.26 -9.74
CA SER A 168 -7.38 -7.49 -10.52
C SER A 168 -8.64 -7.86 -11.32
N ASN A 169 -9.82 -7.35 -10.90
CA ASN A 169 -11.13 -7.63 -11.51
C ASN A 169 -11.91 -6.38 -11.99
N PRO A 170 -11.30 -5.45 -12.75
CA PRO A 170 -11.89 -4.14 -13.07
C PRO A 170 -13.16 -4.21 -13.93
N TRP A 171 -13.34 -5.30 -14.68
CA TRP A 171 -14.44 -5.45 -15.65
C TRP A 171 -15.53 -6.40 -15.22
N GLU A 172 -15.47 -6.95 -14.00
CA GLU A 172 -16.36 -8.03 -13.55
C GLU A 172 -17.81 -7.54 -13.36
N THR A 173 -18.00 -6.31 -12.84
CA THR A 173 -19.32 -5.73 -12.62
C THR A 173 -19.32 -4.21 -12.93
N PRO A 174 -20.49 -3.55 -13.09
CA PRO A 174 -20.55 -2.10 -13.17
C PRO A 174 -19.93 -1.41 -11.95
N PHE A 175 -20.06 -2.00 -10.76
CA PHE A 175 -19.48 -1.49 -9.52
C PHE A 175 -17.95 -1.51 -9.58
N THR A 176 -17.32 -2.62 -9.98
CA THR A 176 -15.86 -2.73 -10.11
C THR A 176 -15.31 -1.79 -11.18
N ARG A 177 -16.06 -1.52 -12.25
CA ARG A 177 -15.68 -0.53 -13.28
C ARG A 177 -15.57 0.88 -12.71
N VAL A 178 -16.54 1.30 -11.90
CA VAL A 178 -16.51 2.63 -11.26
C VAL A 178 -15.30 2.71 -10.30
N ILE A 179 -15.06 1.68 -9.49
CA ILE A 179 -13.89 1.65 -8.59
C ILE A 179 -12.59 1.67 -9.39
N ALA A 180 -12.50 0.96 -10.51
CA ALA A 180 -11.32 0.97 -11.37
C ALA A 180 -11.02 2.36 -11.92
N VAL A 181 -12.03 3.09 -12.39
CA VAL A 181 -11.86 4.48 -12.86
C VAL A 181 -11.38 5.38 -11.72
N THR A 182 -12.00 5.31 -10.55
CA THR A 182 -11.56 6.11 -9.38
C THR A 182 -10.15 5.75 -8.93
N SER A 183 -9.76 4.46 -9.00
CA SER A 183 -8.39 4.02 -8.72
C SER A 183 -7.38 4.64 -9.70
N VAL A 184 -7.69 4.64 -11.01
CA VAL A 184 -6.83 5.28 -12.02
C VAL A 184 -6.70 6.78 -11.76
N LEU A 185 -7.80 7.48 -11.52
CA LEU A 185 -7.78 8.91 -11.24
C LEU A 185 -6.95 9.23 -10.00
N ARG A 186 -7.13 8.48 -8.91
CA ARG A 186 -6.37 8.65 -7.67
C ARG A 186 -4.88 8.40 -7.88
N ASN A 187 -4.51 7.28 -8.48
CA ASN A 187 -3.10 6.90 -8.62
C ASN A 187 -2.41 7.74 -9.70
N PHE A 188 -3.00 7.82 -10.91
CA PHE A 188 -2.33 8.47 -12.04
C PHE A 188 -2.37 10.00 -11.93
N LEU A 189 -3.56 10.60 -11.73
CA LEU A 189 -3.68 12.06 -11.71
C LEU A 189 -3.28 12.65 -10.36
N PHE A 190 -3.83 12.14 -9.26
CA PHE A 190 -3.62 12.75 -7.96
C PHE A 190 -2.24 12.41 -7.37
N TYR A 191 -1.91 11.13 -7.17
CA TYR A 191 -0.59 10.78 -6.62
C TYR A 191 0.55 11.03 -7.60
N GLY A 192 0.33 10.76 -8.90
CA GLY A 192 1.32 11.11 -9.93
C GLY A 192 1.59 12.60 -10.03
N GLY A 193 0.56 13.43 -9.86
CA GLY A 193 0.70 14.89 -9.81
C GLY A 193 1.43 15.37 -8.55
N LYS A 194 1.11 14.82 -7.38
CA LYS A 194 1.82 15.10 -6.13
C LYS A 194 3.31 14.78 -6.24
N GLU A 195 3.65 13.60 -6.74
CA GLU A 195 5.04 13.19 -6.97
C GLU A 195 5.77 14.16 -7.91
N ALA A 196 5.10 14.58 -9.00
CA ALA A 196 5.66 15.56 -9.92
C ALA A 196 5.92 16.95 -9.30
N MET A 197 5.19 17.28 -8.23
CA MET A 197 5.37 18.51 -7.44
C MET A 197 6.37 18.37 -6.28
N GLY A 198 6.91 17.18 -6.05
CA GLY A 198 7.69 16.87 -4.84
C GLY A 198 6.85 16.85 -3.56
N CYS A 199 5.52 16.69 -3.69
CA CYS A 199 4.61 16.58 -2.55
C CYS A 199 4.44 15.12 -2.12
N SER A 200 4.29 14.89 -0.82
CA SER A 200 4.08 13.56 -0.28
C SER A 200 2.78 12.92 -0.77
N ALA A 201 2.84 11.65 -1.14
CA ALA A 201 1.67 10.79 -1.26
C ALA A 201 1.13 10.40 0.13
N MET A 202 0.16 9.48 0.16
CA MET A 202 -0.32 8.82 1.37
C MET A 202 -0.21 7.30 1.17
N LEU A 203 0.09 6.57 2.22
CA LEU A 203 0.01 5.12 2.22
C LEU A 203 -1.45 4.67 2.09
N SER A 204 -1.67 3.52 1.51
CA SER A 204 -3.02 3.00 1.21
C SER A 204 -3.16 1.52 1.53
N GLY A 205 -2.53 1.07 2.59
CA GLY A 205 -2.69 -0.24 3.20
C GLY A 205 -1.90 -1.37 2.53
N THR A 206 -1.72 -1.34 1.22
CA THR A 206 -1.03 -2.40 0.46
C THR A 206 -0.09 -1.82 -0.59
N GLY A 207 0.88 -2.60 -1.04
CA GLY A 207 1.90 -2.14 -1.99
C GLY A 207 2.74 -0.98 -1.43
N MET A 208 3.09 -1.05 -0.17
CA MET A 208 3.92 -0.07 0.53
C MET A 208 5.32 -0.61 0.71
N CYS A 209 6.33 0.26 0.57
CA CYS A 209 7.73 -0.07 0.86
C CYS A 209 8.32 0.96 1.82
N LEU A 210 9.00 0.47 2.87
CA LEU A 210 9.70 1.28 3.86
C LEU A 210 11.15 0.80 3.98
N SER A 211 12.10 1.72 3.96
CA SER A 211 13.50 1.39 4.26
C SER A 211 13.66 0.89 5.71
N ARG A 212 14.70 0.14 5.97
CA ARG A 212 15.05 -0.34 7.32
C ARG A 212 15.22 0.82 8.29
N SER A 213 15.84 1.93 7.87
CA SER A 213 16.03 3.12 8.69
C SER A 213 14.70 3.68 9.20
N VAL A 214 13.71 3.81 8.32
CA VAL A 214 12.37 4.28 8.68
C VAL A 214 11.67 3.31 9.63
N VAL A 215 11.76 1.99 9.37
CA VAL A 215 11.18 0.97 10.25
C VAL A 215 11.81 0.99 11.64
N ASP A 216 13.11 1.17 11.74
CA ASP A 216 13.81 1.22 13.03
C ASP A 216 13.54 2.51 13.81
N GLN A 217 13.37 3.63 13.11
CA GLN A 217 13.14 4.94 13.74
C GLN A 217 11.68 5.13 14.18
N HIS A 218 10.71 4.72 13.36
CA HIS A 218 9.30 5.01 13.58
C HIS A 218 8.49 3.79 14.06
N GLY A 219 8.95 2.56 13.79
CA GLY A 219 8.20 1.34 14.04
C GLY A 219 6.86 1.33 13.29
N TRP A 220 5.88 0.62 13.81
CA TRP A 220 4.49 0.70 13.38
C TRP A 220 3.65 1.17 14.58
N SER A 221 3.28 2.45 14.59
CA SER A 221 2.62 3.12 15.71
C SER A 221 1.16 3.47 15.44
N ALA A 222 0.59 2.99 14.34
CA ALA A 222 -0.77 3.27 13.90
C ALA A 222 -1.71 2.11 14.24
N PHE A 223 -2.79 2.37 14.96
CA PHE A 223 -3.69 1.37 15.50
C PHE A 223 -5.17 1.62 15.21
N SER A 224 -5.50 2.71 14.51
CA SER A 224 -6.88 3.01 14.11
C SER A 224 -7.34 2.10 12.95
N VAL A 225 -8.62 2.17 12.62
CA VAL A 225 -9.21 1.46 11.46
C VAL A 225 -8.60 1.94 10.13
N ALA A 226 -8.04 3.15 10.10
CA ALA A 226 -7.32 3.72 8.97
C ALA A 226 -5.82 3.85 9.31
N GLU A 227 -5.21 2.74 9.71
CA GLU A 227 -3.83 2.68 10.21
C GLU A 227 -2.80 3.18 9.20
N ASP A 228 -3.05 3.00 7.92
CA ASP A 228 -2.21 3.46 6.82
C ASP A 228 -2.19 5.01 6.73
N TRP A 229 -3.35 5.64 6.90
CA TRP A 229 -3.47 7.09 6.94
C TRP A 229 -2.87 7.67 8.22
N GLU A 230 -3.16 7.06 9.37
CA GLU A 230 -2.58 7.44 10.66
C GLU A 230 -1.06 7.37 10.60
N PHE A 231 -0.50 6.29 10.07
CA PHE A 231 0.94 6.14 9.89
C PHE A 231 1.51 7.17 8.91
N SER A 232 0.81 7.43 7.79
CA SER A 232 1.21 8.46 6.84
C SER A 232 1.31 9.84 7.49
N VAL A 233 0.32 10.22 8.30
CA VAL A 233 0.34 11.50 9.02
C VAL A 233 1.49 11.54 10.02
N SER A 234 1.73 10.44 10.75
CA SER A 234 2.86 10.34 11.68
C SER A 234 4.20 10.54 10.97
N LEU A 235 4.40 9.93 9.82
CA LEU A 235 5.61 10.09 9.00
C LEU A 235 5.78 11.55 8.54
N LEU A 236 4.71 12.16 8.03
CA LEU A 236 4.73 13.57 7.58
C LEU A 236 5.04 14.55 8.70
N LEU A 237 4.55 14.32 9.91
CA LEU A 237 4.85 15.14 11.09
C LEU A 237 6.32 15.01 11.54
N ASN A 238 7.02 13.99 11.06
CA ASN A 238 8.46 13.78 11.25
C ASN A 238 9.28 14.08 9.99
N ASP A 239 8.75 14.90 9.08
CA ASP A 239 9.40 15.33 7.83
C ASP A 239 9.78 14.18 6.87
N VAL A 240 9.16 13.01 7.00
CA VAL A 240 9.36 11.88 6.11
C VAL A 240 8.40 11.96 4.92
N ILE A 241 8.96 12.10 3.72
CA ILE A 241 8.17 12.17 2.47
C ILE A 241 7.82 10.76 2.00
N ILE A 242 6.55 10.55 1.67
CA ILE A 242 6.04 9.32 1.06
C ILE A 242 6.02 9.52 -0.46
N HIS A 243 6.88 8.81 -1.18
CA HIS A 243 6.96 8.87 -2.63
C HIS A 243 5.94 7.96 -3.31
N PHE A 244 5.31 8.43 -4.37
CA PHE A 244 4.45 7.58 -5.19
C PHE A 244 5.28 6.90 -6.29
N ASN A 245 5.32 5.55 -6.24
CA ASN A 245 6.03 4.75 -7.24
C ASN A 245 5.06 4.02 -8.18
N PRO A 246 4.74 4.56 -9.36
CA PRO A 246 3.78 3.98 -10.28
C PRO A 246 4.28 2.74 -11.02
N LEU A 247 5.57 2.41 -10.92
CA LEU A 247 6.16 1.21 -11.50
C LEU A 247 6.02 0.00 -10.56
N ALA A 248 5.97 0.25 -9.23
CA ALA A 248 5.70 -0.78 -8.23
C ALA A 248 4.18 -1.01 -8.16
N ARG A 249 3.70 -2.13 -8.70
CA ARG A 249 2.26 -2.37 -8.86
C ARG A 249 1.78 -3.54 -8.04
N VAL A 250 0.60 -3.38 -7.46
CA VAL A 250 -0.18 -4.46 -6.83
C VAL A 250 -1.62 -4.41 -7.33
N TYR A 251 -2.27 -5.56 -7.37
CA TYR A 251 -3.61 -5.71 -7.92
C TYR A 251 -4.51 -6.32 -6.84
N ALA A 252 -5.36 -5.50 -6.22
CA ALA A 252 -6.32 -5.93 -5.23
C ALA A 252 -7.59 -6.49 -5.89
N ARG A 253 -8.18 -7.50 -5.29
CA ARG A 253 -9.49 -8.00 -5.73
C ARG A 253 -10.59 -7.20 -5.04
N GLU A 254 -11.33 -6.42 -5.82
CA GLU A 254 -12.43 -5.62 -5.28
C GLU A 254 -13.72 -6.43 -5.20
N SER A 255 -14.54 -6.13 -4.20
CA SER A 255 -15.87 -6.70 -4.02
C SER A 255 -16.76 -6.45 -5.24
N LYS A 256 -17.62 -7.42 -5.59
CA LYS A 256 -18.50 -7.33 -6.77
C LYS A 256 -19.67 -6.37 -6.60
N GLY A 257 -19.96 -5.91 -5.38
CA GLY A 257 -21.07 -5.00 -5.08
C GLY A 257 -21.01 -4.43 -3.67
N LEU A 258 -21.84 -3.41 -3.42
CA LEU A 258 -21.88 -2.64 -2.17
C LEU A 258 -22.08 -3.51 -0.91
N LYS A 259 -22.96 -4.53 -0.98
CA LYS A 259 -23.23 -5.40 0.17
C LYS A 259 -22.02 -6.23 0.58
N GLN A 260 -21.24 -6.72 -0.38
CA GLN A 260 -20.00 -7.46 -0.15
C GLN A 260 -18.92 -6.51 0.36
N ALA A 261 -18.78 -5.34 -0.27
CA ALA A 261 -17.82 -4.30 0.14
C ALA A 261 -18.03 -3.85 1.59
N SER A 262 -19.29 -3.64 2.02
CA SER A 262 -19.61 -3.31 3.41
C SER A 262 -19.18 -4.40 4.39
N ARG A 263 -19.44 -5.66 4.06
CA ARG A 263 -19.03 -6.79 4.92
C ARG A 263 -17.52 -6.93 5.04
N GLN A 264 -16.79 -6.74 3.94
CA GLN A 264 -15.34 -6.83 3.92
C GLN A 264 -14.70 -5.73 4.76
N ARG A 265 -15.23 -4.50 4.72
CA ARG A 265 -14.74 -3.36 5.52
C ARG A 265 -15.04 -3.46 7.01
N LEU A 266 -15.95 -4.34 7.43
CA LEU A 266 -16.31 -4.58 8.83
C LEU A 266 -15.52 -5.73 9.49
N ARG A 267 -14.63 -6.39 8.74
CA ARG A 267 -13.86 -7.56 9.24
C ARG A 267 -12.72 -7.19 10.19
N TRP A 268 -12.22 -5.97 10.11
CA TRP A 268 -11.08 -5.47 10.91
C TRP A 268 -11.47 -4.64 12.10
#